data_798894ed454d54bd79c5537df7191e0d
#
_entry.id   798894ed454d54bd79c5537df7191e0d
#
_cell.length_a   1.000
_cell.length_b   1.000
_cell.length_c   1.000
_cell.angle_alpha   90.00
_cell.angle_beta   90.00
_cell.angle_gamma   90.00
#
_symmetry.space_group_name_H-M   'P 1'
#
loop_
_entity.id
_entity.type
_entity.pdbx_description
1 polymer ?
#
loop_
_entity_poly.entity_id
_entity_poly.type
_entity_poly.pdbx_seq_one_letter_code
_entity_poly.pdbx_strand_id
1 'polypeptide(L)'
;MRKAIIAMSGGVDSSVAGLLTKETGDECIGATMKLFHNEDIGVKREKTCCSLDDVEDARNVCYRMGIRYYVFNFSERFKEDVMDRFVDAYEHGSTPNPCIDCNRYLKFDKMFQRMRELEYDYIVTGHYARVEYDEEKNRYLLKKAVDDTKDQSYVLYMLTQEQLAHISLPLGGLRKTEVREIAEKHGFVNARKHDSQDICFVPDGDYAKFIEQYTGRKSIPGDFVDTEGNILGKHKGIIHYTLGQRRGLGIPAASRLYVCDISPKTNQVVLGNNEDLFHSELTATKVNLISCESLKEPMRLKAKIRYRHPEQEAVAWQTEDGVLHVRFDKPQRAITRGQAVVLYDGDIVVGGGVIENCIK
;
A
#
# COMPACT_ATOMS: atom_id res chain seq x y z
N MET A 1 -8.65 -31.31 -8.02
CA MET A 1 -7.43 -30.53 -8.33
C MET A 1 -7.88 -29.12 -8.67
N ARG A 2 -7.52 -28.14 -7.87
CA ARG A 2 -7.86 -26.74 -8.08
C ARG A 2 -6.86 -26.11 -9.06
N LYS A 3 -7.22 -24.95 -9.64
CA LYS A 3 -6.38 -24.22 -10.57
C LYS A 3 -5.95 -22.87 -9.97
N ALA A 4 -4.65 -22.59 -9.95
CA ALA A 4 -4.07 -21.40 -9.34
C ALA A 4 -3.32 -20.50 -10.33
N ILE A 5 -3.56 -19.19 -10.27
CA ILE A 5 -2.71 -18.19 -10.92
C ILE A 5 -1.75 -17.62 -9.88
N ILE A 6 -0.45 -17.84 -10.07
CA ILE A 6 0.59 -17.34 -9.19
C ILE A 6 1.08 -15.99 -9.71
N ALA A 7 0.87 -14.92 -8.93
CA ALA A 7 1.37 -13.58 -9.26
C ALA A 7 2.88 -13.50 -9.03
N MET A 8 3.64 -13.61 -10.12
CA MET A 8 5.10 -13.65 -10.14
C MET A 8 5.68 -12.25 -10.36
N SER A 9 6.38 -11.72 -9.36
CA SER A 9 7.03 -10.39 -9.44
C SER A 9 8.53 -10.45 -9.75
N GLY A 10 9.10 -11.66 -9.95
CA GLY A 10 10.55 -11.84 -10.05
C GLY A 10 11.30 -11.79 -8.71
N GLY A 11 10.59 -11.55 -7.60
CA GLY A 11 11.14 -11.57 -6.25
C GLY A 11 11.09 -12.96 -5.61
N VAL A 12 11.90 -13.17 -4.56
CA VAL A 12 11.98 -14.44 -3.82
C VAL A 12 10.63 -14.85 -3.22
N ASP A 13 9.86 -13.92 -2.72
CA ASP A 13 8.58 -14.19 -2.05
C ASP A 13 7.55 -14.82 -3.01
N SER A 14 7.36 -14.23 -4.18
CA SER A 14 6.45 -14.78 -5.19
C SER A 14 6.90 -16.15 -5.70
N SER A 15 8.21 -16.36 -5.76
CA SER A 15 8.80 -17.64 -6.20
C SER A 15 8.51 -18.76 -5.21
N VAL A 16 8.71 -18.50 -3.91
CA VAL A 16 8.43 -19.48 -2.85
C VAL A 16 6.93 -19.71 -2.68
N ALA A 17 6.11 -18.64 -2.76
CA ALA A 17 4.66 -18.80 -2.74
C ALA A 17 4.17 -19.71 -3.88
N GLY A 18 4.73 -19.56 -5.07
CA GLY A 18 4.46 -20.42 -6.21
C GLY A 18 4.87 -21.88 -6.00
N LEU A 19 6.05 -22.10 -5.43
CA LEU A 19 6.57 -23.44 -5.11
C LEU A 19 5.64 -24.15 -4.12
N LEU A 20 5.34 -23.50 -2.99
CA LEU A 20 4.49 -24.07 -1.95
C LEU A 20 3.08 -24.43 -2.50
N THR A 21 2.56 -23.57 -3.37
CA THR A 21 1.26 -23.86 -4.02
C THR A 21 1.35 -25.04 -4.96
N LYS A 22 2.42 -25.16 -5.76
CA LYS A 22 2.59 -26.32 -6.65
C LYS A 22 2.71 -27.63 -5.87
N GLU A 23 3.36 -27.59 -4.71
CA GLU A 23 3.52 -28.79 -3.85
C GLU A 23 2.20 -29.30 -3.27
N THR A 24 1.11 -28.50 -3.28
CA THR A 24 -0.25 -28.99 -2.94
C THR A 24 -0.85 -29.91 -4.00
N GLY A 25 -0.25 -29.97 -5.19
CA GLY A 25 -0.73 -30.77 -6.32
C GLY A 25 -1.73 -30.05 -7.22
N ASP A 26 -1.95 -28.75 -7.04
CA ASP A 26 -2.86 -27.95 -7.86
C ASP A 26 -2.25 -27.62 -9.25
N GLU A 27 -3.12 -27.42 -10.24
CA GLU A 27 -2.72 -26.95 -11.57
C GLU A 27 -2.34 -25.45 -11.47
N CYS A 28 -1.07 -25.13 -11.77
CA CYS A 28 -0.55 -23.80 -11.60
C CYS A 28 -0.09 -23.17 -12.91
N ILE A 29 -0.33 -21.86 -13.05
CA ILE A 29 0.39 -20.99 -14.00
C ILE A 29 1.03 -19.83 -13.26
N GLY A 30 2.18 -19.36 -13.74
CA GLY A 30 2.80 -18.11 -13.30
C GLY A 30 2.37 -16.95 -14.19
N ALA A 31 2.08 -15.82 -13.59
CA ALA A 31 1.71 -14.61 -14.33
C ALA A 31 2.42 -13.37 -13.76
N THR A 32 3.18 -12.66 -14.59
CA THR A 32 3.73 -11.35 -14.25
C THR A 32 2.82 -10.25 -14.78
N MET A 33 2.53 -9.26 -13.96
CA MET A 33 1.81 -8.06 -14.37
C MET A 33 2.79 -7.04 -14.92
N LYS A 34 2.66 -6.66 -16.19
CA LYS A 34 3.34 -5.49 -16.75
C LYS A 34 2.54 -4.24 -16.33
N LEU A 35 3.10 -3.43 -15.42
CA LEU A 35 2.41 -2.31 -14.80
C LEU A 35 2.65 -0.97 -15.50
N PHE A 36 3.83 -0.73 -16.06
CA PHE A 36 4.18 0.52 -16.75
C PHE A 36 5.30 0.29 -17.75
N HIS A 37 5.56 1.26 -18.59
CA HIS A 37 6.75 1.32 -19.44
C HIS A 37 7.79 2.24 -18.80
N ASN A 38 9.06 1.97 -18.99
CA ASN A 38 10.15 2.80 -18.44
C ASN A 38 10.06 4.26 -18.89
N GLU A 39 9.50 4.50 -20.07
CA GLU A 39 9.25 5.82 -20.64
C GLU A 39 8.24 6.62 -19.80
N ASP A 40 7.21 5.94 -19.24
CA ASP A 40 6.15 6.56 -18.43
C ASP A 40 6.70 7.17 -17.14
N ILE A 41 7.83 6.66 -16.64
CA ILE A 41 8.46 7.09 -15.39
C ILE A 41 9.78 7.84 -15.60
N GLY A 42 10.11 8.19 -16.85
CA GLY A 42 11.31 8.97 -17.20
C GLY A 42 12.64 8.28 -16.96
N VAL A 43 12.65 6.96 -16.77
CA VAL A 43 13.87 6.16 -16.53
C VAL A 43 14.41 5.61 -17.84
N LYS A 44 15.59 6.08 -18.23
CA LYS A 44 16.37 5.50 -19.32
C LYS A 44 17.08 4.23 -18.82
N ARG A 45 16.41 3.06 -18.95
CA ARG A 45 16.88 1.68 -18.72
C ARG A 45 17.33 1.27 -17.29
N GLU A 46 16.87 0.10 -16.86
CA GLU A 46 17.49 -0.97 -16.04
C GLU A 46 17.20 -1.12 -14.54
N LYS A 47 16.37 -0.33 -13.83
CA LYS A 47 16.11 -0.63 -12.40
C LYS A 47 14.68 -0.32 -11.94
N THR A 48 13.70 -1.07 -12.43
CA THR A 48 12.32 -0.97 -11.93
C THR A 48 11.75 -2.35 -11.59
N CYS A 49 10.80 -2.44 -10.65
CA CYS A 49 10.16 -3.71 -10.22
C CYS A 49 9.43 -4.49 -11.34
N CYS A 50 9.43 -4.01 -12.56
CA CYS A 50 8.95 -4.69 -13.77
C CYS A 50 10.03 -4.64 -14.85
N SER A 51 11.30 -4.68 -14.46
CA SER A 51 12.43 -4.75 -15.40
C SER A 51 12.36 -6.03 -16.21
N LEU A 52 13.01 -6.05 -17.37
CA LEU A 52 13.15 -7.28 -18.16
C LEU A 52 13.78 -8.40 -17.31
N ASP A 53 14.69 -8.04 -16.41
CA ASP A 53 15.34 -8.98 -15.49
C ASP A 53 14.34 -9.64 -14.53
N ASP A 54 13.37 -8.86 -13.98
CA ASP A 54 12.34 -9.40 -13.10
C ASP A 54 11.40 -10.37 -13.84
N VAL A 55 11.05 -10.04 -15.10
CA VAL A 55 10.26 -10.91 -15.97
C VAL A 55 11.02 -12.19 -16.31
N GLU A 56 12.34 -12.08 -16.56
CA GLU A 56 13.21 -13.23 -16.82
C GLU A 56 13.39 -14.10 -15.57
N ASP A 57 13.60 -13.50 -14.40
CA ASP A 57 13.68 -14.21 -13.12
C ASP A 57 12.38 -15.00 -12.88
N ALA A 58 11.23 -14.34 -13.04
CA ALA A 58 9.91 -14.99 -12.88
C ALA A 58 9.73 -16.15 -13.85
N ARG A 59 10.12 -15.97 -15.13
CA ARG A 59 10.04 -17.00 -16.16
C ARG A 59 10.96 -18.19 -15.82
N ASN A 60 12.17 -17.92 -15.40
CA ASN A 60 13.15 -18.95 -15.04
C ASN A 60 12.67 -19.79 -13.84
N VAL A 61 12.09 -19.15 -12.83
CA VAL A 61 11.49 -19.85 -11.69
C VAL A 61 10.30 -20.71 -12.14
N CYS A 62 9.40 -20.18 -12.97
CA CYS A 62 8.27 -20.94 -13.50
C CYS A 62 8.73 -22.14 -14.33
N TYR A 63 9.73 -21.97 -15.20
CA TYR A 63 10.33 -23.04 -15.98
C TYR A 63 10.92 -24.14 -15.08
N ARG A 64 11.63 -23.73 -14.03
CA ARG A 64 12.22 -24.66 -13.06
C ARG A 64 11.16 -25.45 -12.29
N MET A 65 10.03 -24.82 -12.00
CA MET A 65 8.85 -25.48 -11.40
C MET A 65 8.06 -26.34 -12.40
N GLY A 66 8.34 -26.25 -13.71
CA GLY A 66 7.60 -26.94 -14.76
C GLY A 66 6.16 -26.42 -14.92
N ILE A 67 5.92 -25.12 -14.69
CA ILE A 67 4.61 -24.48 -14.88
C ILE A 67 4.68 -23.48 -16.04
N ARG A 68 3.54 -23.28 -16.72
CA ARG A 68 3.42 -22.30 -17.80
C ARG A 68 3.52 -20.89 -17.24
N TYR A 69 4.09 -19.97 -18.01
CA TYR A 69 4.31 -18.59 -17.63
C TYR A 69 3.71 -17.61 -18.64
N TYR A 70 3.07 -16.55 -18.13
CA TYR A 70 2.40 -15.52 -18.91
C TYR A 70 2.76 -14.12 -18.40
N VAL A 71 2.63 -13.13 -19.28
CA VAL A 71 2.72 -11.71 -18.92
C VAL A 71 1.38 -11.06 -19.24
N PHE A 72 0.72 -10.49 -18.24
CA PHE A 72 -0.51 -9.73 -18.40
C PHE A 72 -0.19 -8.24 -18.46
N ASN A 73 -0.61 -7.58 -19.53
CA ASN A 73 -0.41 -6.14 -19.67
C ASN A 73 -1.54 -5.39 -18.97
N PHE A 74 -1.21 -4.69 -17.89
CA PHE A 74 -2.09 -3.84 -17.12
C PHE A 74 -1.62 -2.38 -17.08
N SER A 75 -0.76 -1.95 -18.01
CA SER A 75 -0.09 -0.65 -17.97
C SER A 75 -1.08 0.53 -18.04
N GLU A 76 -2.11 0.46 -18.90
CA GLU A 76 -3.14 1.50 -18.97
C GLU A 76 -3.88 1.65 -17.64
N ARG A 77 -4.30 0.52 -17.06
CA ARG A 77 -5.02 0.54 -15.77
C ARG A 77 -4.12 0.98 -14.61
N PHE A 78 -2.85 0.61 -14.63
CA PHE A 78 -1.90 1.08 -13.63
C PHE A 78 -1.71 2.60 -13.72
N LYS A 79 -1.67 3.14 -14.91
CA LYS A 79 -1.64 4.58 -15.14
C LYS A 79 -2.86 5.25 -14.51
N GLU A 80 -4.06 4.83 -14.88
CA GLU A 80 -5.34 5.43 -14.43
C GLU A 80 -5.57 5.24 -12.92
N ASP A 81 -5.44 4.00 -12.42
CA ASP A 81 -5.88 3.65 -11.08
C ASP A 81 -4.81 3.84 -10.01
N VAL A 82 -3.54 4.02 -10.40
CA VAL A 82 -2.43 4.18 -9.44
C VAL A 82 -1.67 5.49 -9.68
N MET A 83 -1.13 5.72 -10.88
CA MET A 83 -0.26 6.89 -11.13
C MET A 83 -1.06 8.19 -11.18
N ASP A 84 -2.16 8.26 -11.92
CA ASP A 84 -3.01 9.45 -12.01
C ASP A 84 -3.61 9.80 -10.65
N ARG A 85 -4.06 8.79 -9.88
CA ARG A 85 -4.57 8.99 -8.51
C ARG A 85 -3.50 9.45 -7.53
N PHE A 86 -2.27 8.97 -7.69
CA PHE A 86 -1.13 9.43 -6.90
C PHE A 86 -0.83 10.90 -7.17
N VAL A 87 -0.80 11.30 -8.44
CA VAL A 87 -0.58 12.70 -8.86
C VAL A 87 -1.70 13.60 -8.34
N ASP A 88 -2.96 13.21 -8.59
CA ASP A 88 -4.14 13.96 -8.14
C ASP A 88 -4.13 14.19 -6.62
N ALA A 89 -3.81 13.17 -5.83
CA ALA A 89 -3.75 13.30 -4.39
C ALA A 89 -2.70 14.33 -3.94
N TYR A 90 -1.50 14.31 -4.52
CA TYR A 90 -0.46 15.29 -4.20
C TYR A 90 -0.84 16.72 -4.63
N GLU A 91 -1.43 16.89 -5.81
CA GLU A 91 -1.95 18.18 -6.29
C GLU A 91 -3.06 18.74 -5.38
N HIS A 92 -3.78 17.86 -4.68
CA HIS A 92 -4.80 18.21 -3.69
C HIS A 92 -4.30 18.19 -2.22
N GLY A 93 -2.98 18.22 -2.00
CA GLY A 93 -2.38 18.34 -0.66
C GLY A 93 -2.50 17.10 0.22
N SER A 94 -2.81 15.95 -0.38
CA SER A 94 -2.89 14.66 0.28
C SER A 94 -1.64 13.82 0.00
N THR A 95 -1.36 12.84 0.86
CA THR A 95 -0.23 11.91 0.66
C THR A 95 -0.77 10.49 0.57
N PRO A 96 -0.98 9.94 -0.63
CA PRO A 96 -1.57 8.62 -0.81
C PRO A 96 -0.58 7.48 -0.51
N ASN A 97 -1.11 6.26 -0.38
CA ASN A 97 -0.30 5.05 -0.41
C ASN A 97 -0.61 4.26 -1.70
N PRO A 98 0.17 4.44 -2.77
CA PRO A 98 -0.12 3.82 -4.07
C PRO A 98 -0.01 2.29 -4.07
N CYS A 99 0.65 1.69 -3.06
CA CYS A 99 0.68 0.23 -2.92
C CYS A 99 -0.70 -0.33 -2.56
N ILE A 100 -1.52 0.42 -1.82
CA ILE A 100 -2.91 0.05 -1.53
C ILE A 100 -3.73 0.05 -2.83
N ASP A 101 -3.64 1.12 -3.62
CA ASP A 101 -4.33 1.22 -4.90
C ASP A 101 -3.87 0.13 -5.89
N CYS A 102 -2.56 -0.13 -5.98
CA CYS A 102 -2.02 -1.22 -6.80
C CYS A 102 -2.56 -2.59 -6.38
N ASN A 103 -2.59 -2.88 -5.08
CA ASN A 103 -3.19 -4.12 -4.59
C ASN A 103 -4.69 -4.19 -4.93
N ARG A 104 -5.45 -3.11 -4.66
CA ARG A 104 -6.90 -3.07 -4.91
C ARG A 104 -7.22 -3.26 -6.39
N TYR A 105 -6.75 -2.37 -7.25
CA TYR A 105 -7.23 -2.26 -8.62
C TYR A 105 -6.53 -3.21 -9.61
N LEU A 106 -5.26 -3.56 -9.34
CA LEU A 106 -4.48 -4.39 -10.27
C LEU A 106 -4.35 -5.83 -9.78
N LYS A 107 -3.75 -6.03 -8.60
CA LYS A 107 -3.44 -7.38 -8.12
C LYS A 107 -4.68 -8.18 -7.76
N PHE A 108 -5.73 -7.52 -7.23
CA PHE A 108 -6.91 -8.23 -6.77
C PHE A 108 -8.17 -7.94 -7.59
N ASP A 109 -8.30 -6.82 -8.30
CA ASP A 109 -9.43 -6.65 -9.22
C ASP A 109 -9.11 -7.19 -10.63
N LYS A 110 -8.05 -6.68 -11.29
CA LYS A 110 -7.73 -7.09 -12.67
C LYS A 110 -7.22 -8.52 -12.76
N MET A 111 -6.38 -8.95 -11.81
CA MET A 111 -5.94 -10.35 -11.78
C MET A 111 -7.13 -11.29 -11.47
N PHE A 112 -8.06 -10.86 -10.60
CA PHE A 112 -9.28 -11.61 -10.30
C PHE A 112 -10.19 -11.72 -11.52
N GLN A 113 -10.35 -10.66 -12.31
CA GLN A 113 -11.04 -10.71 -13.58
C GLN A 113 -10.37 -11.73 -14.52
N ARG A 114 -9.03 -11.69 -14.66
CA ARG A 114 -8.28 -12.65 -15.48
C ARG A 114 -8.41 -14.09 -14.99
N MET A 115 -8.43 -14.29 -13.68
CA MET A 115 -8.63 -15.59 -13.07
C MET A 115 -9.97 -16.19 -13.52
N ARG A 116 -11.05 -15.41 -13.49
CA ARG A 116 -12.38 -15.84 -13.96
C ARG A 116 -12.41 -16.11 -15.47
N GLU A 117 -11.85 -15.23 -16.29
CA GLU A 117 -11.78 -15.38 -17.75
C GLU A 117 -11.03 -16.65 -18.19
N LEU A 118 -10.01 -17.04 -17.40
CA LEU A 118 -9.19 -18.23 -17.66
C LEU A 118 -9.71 -19.48 -16.95
N GLU A 119 -10.83 -19.39 -16.23
CA GLU A 119 -11.44 -20.48 -15.46
C GLU A 119 -10.47 -21.07 -14.42
N TYR A 120 -9.77 -20.20 -13.69
CA TYR A 120 -8.96 -20.55 -12.53
C TYR A 120 -9.73 -20.29 -11.23
N ASP A 121 -9.39 -21.04 -10.18
CA ASP A 121 -10.15 -21.04 -8.93
C ASP A 121 -9.65 -19.98 -7.94
N TYR A 122 -8.35 -19.68 -7.93
CA TYR A 122 -7.77 -18.72 -6.99
C TYR A 122 -6.44 -18.10 -7.45
N ILE A 123 -6.09 -16.99 -6.82
CA ILE A 123 -4.85 -16.23 -7.02
C ILE A 123 -3.91 -16.49 -5.85
N VAL A 124 -2.62 -16.67 -6.14
CA VAL A 124 -1.56 -16.78 -5.15
C VAL A 124 -0.64 -15.60 -5.23
N THR A 125 -0.30 -15.01 -4.10
CA THR A 125 0.70 -13.94 -4.04
C THR A 125 1.72 -14.17 -2.93
N GLY A 126 2.89 -13.55 -3.05
CA GLY A 126 3.94 -13.57 -2.04
C GLY A 126 3.73 -12.57 -0.89
N HIS A 127 2.50 -12.15 -0.59
CA HIS A 127 2.24 -11.27 0.55
C HIS A 127 2.34 -12.02 1.87
N TYR A 128 2.88 -11.34 2.88
CA TYR A 128 2.92 -11.79 4.26
C TYR A 128 1.66 -11.32 4.99
N ALA A 129 0.63 -12.13 4.93
CA ALA A 129 -0.61 -12.04 5.70
C ALA A 129 -1.29 -13.42 5.69
N ARG A 130 -2.29 -13.64 6.51
CA ARG A 130 -3.04 -14.90 6.56
C ARG A 130 -4.50 -14.66 6.23
N VAL A 131 -5.12 -15.60 5.56
CA VAL A 131 -6.57 -15.62 5.29
C VAL A 131 -7.12 -16.89 5.89
N GLU A 132 -8.13 -16.77 6.72
CA GLU A 132 -8.80 -17.88 7.39
C GLU A 132 -10.31 -17.69 7.29
N TYR A 133 -11.06 -18.78 7.12
CA TYR A 133 -12.52 -18.75 7.16
C TYR A 133 -13.00 -18.99 8.59
N ASP A 134 -13.80 -18.07 9.11
CA ASP A 134 -14.45 -18.15 10.41
C ASP A 134 -15.87 -18.69 10.23
N GLU A 135 -16.10 -19.94 10.64
CA GLU A 135 -17.40 -20.59 10.48
C GLU A 135 -18.50 -19.95 11.34
N GLU A 136 -18.16 -19.42 12.53
CA GLU A 136 -19.13 -18.79 13.42
C GLU A 136 -19.63 -17.46 12.85
N LYS A 137 -18.73 -16.69 12.27
CA LYS A 137 -19.04 -15.40 11.64
C LYS A 137 -19.49 -15.55 10.19
N ASN A 138 -19.34 -16.74 9.59
CA ASN A 138 -19.57 -17.03 8.17
C ASN A 138 -18.83 -16.01 7.26
N ARG A 139 -17.53 -15.76 7.57
CA ARG A 139 -16.72 -14.74 6.90
C ARG A 139 -15.27 -15.18 6.75
N TYR A 140 -14.61 -14.68 5.71
CA TYR A 140 -13.16 -14.74 5.61
C TYR A 140 -12.55 -13.62 6.46
N LEU A 141 -11.54 -13.97 7.25
CA LEU A 141 -10.74 -13.05 8.06
C LEU A 141 -9.39 -12.84 7.41
N LEU A 142 -8.95 -11.58 7.34
CA LEU A 142 -7.58 -11.24 7.04
C LEU A 142 -6.84 -11.07 8.37
N LYS A 143 -5.70 -11.74 8.53
CA LYS A 143 -4.88 -11.71 9.74
C LYS A 143 -3.45 -11.27 9.45
N LYS A 144 -2.79 -10.73 10.45
CA LYS A 144 -1.36 -10.42 10.38
C LYS A 144 -0.53 -11.65 10.05
N ALA A 145 0.64 -11.44 9.47
CA ALA A 145 1.64 -12.50 9.29
C ALA A 145 2.23 -12.94 10.64
N VAL A 146 2.84 -14.13 10.66
CA VAL A 146 3.63 -14.60 11.80
C VAL A 146 4.94 -13.80 11.95
N ASP A 147 5.49 -13.30 10.85
CA ASP A 147 6.65 -12.39 10.85
C ASP A 147 6.17 -10.93 10.91
N ASP A 148 6.14 -10.35 12.12
CA ASP A 148 5.72 -8.96 12.37
C ASP A 148 6.55 -7.94 11.57
N THR A 149 7.82 -8.28 11.25
CA THR A 149 8.75 -7.39 10.53
C THR A 149 8.41 -7.32 9.03
N LYS A 150 7.60 -8.27 8.55
CA LYS A 150 7.20 -8.41 7.14
C LYS A 150 5.69 -8.30 6.95
N ASP A 151 4.91 -8.13 8.01
CA ASP A 151 3.45 -8.06 7.93
C ASP A 151 2.98 -7.02 6.90
N GLN A 152 2.15 -7.49 5.97
CA GLN A 152 1.58 -6.68 4.89
C GLN A 152 0.05 -6.58 4.98
N SER A 153 -0.54 -7.00 6.09
CA SER A 153 -1.99 -6.92 6.30
C SER A 153 -2.54 -5.49 6.13
N TYR A 154 -1.74 -4.47 6.50
CA TYR A 154 -2.10 -3.07 6.32
C TYR A 154 -2.43 -2.70 4.86
N VAL A 155 -1.66 -3.18 3.88
CA VAL A 155 -1.88 -2.84 2.46
C VAL A 155 -2.90 -3.75 1.78
N LEU A 156 -3.52 -4.66 2.55
CA LEU A 156 -4.53 -5.61 2.09
C LEU A 156 -5.92 -5.37 2.71
N TYR A 157 -6.07 -4.37 3.58
CA TYR A 157 -7.33 -4.10 4.31
C TYR A 157 -8.54 -3.87 3.39
N MET A 158 -8.31 -3.49 2.12
CA MET A 158 -9.38 -3.17 1.18
C MET A 158 -9.92 -4.41 0.43
N LEU A 159 -9.43 -5.62 0.73
CA LEU A 159 -9.91 -6.84 0.09
C LEU A 159 -11.35 -7.14 0.50
N THR A 160 -12.18 -7.47 -0.48
CA THR A 160 -13.57 -7.87 -0.26
C THR A 160 -13.67 -9.33 0.19
N GLN A 161 -14.80 -9.72 0.75
CA GLN A 161 -15.07 -11.11 1.12
C GLN A 161 -14.94 -12.07 -0.07
N GLU A 162 -15.43 -11.66 -1.24
CA GLU A 162 -15.31 -12.43 -2.47
C GLU A 162 -13.84 -12.61 -2.88
N GLN A 163 -13.03 -11.56 -2.80
CA GLN A 163 -11.61 -11.66 -3.10
C GLN A 163 -10.89 -12.56 -2.09
N LEU A 164 -11.18 -12.41 -0.78
CA LEU A 164 -10.58 -13.23 0.27
C LEU A 164 -10.89 -14.74 0.09
N ALA A 165 -12.07 -15.07 -0.42
CA ALA A 165 -12.45 -16.46 -0.72
C ALA A 165 -11.61 -17.10 -1.85
N HIS A 166 -11.00 -16.28 -2.71
CA HIS A 166 -10.29 -16.73 -3.92
C HIS A 166 -8.81 -16.31 -3.94
N ILE A 167 -8.22 -16.04 -2.79
CA ILE A 167 -6.79 -15.77 -2.68
C ILE A 167 -6.11 -16.78 -1.74
N SER A 168 -4.83 -17.01 -2.00
CA SER A 168 -3.95 -17.76 -1.12
C SER A 168 -2.67 -16.97 -0.86
N LEU A 169 -2.28 -16.89 0.41
CA LEU A 169 -1.10 -16.17 0.89
C LEU A 169 -0.18 -17.15 1.64
N PRO A 170 0.54 -18.03 0.93
CA PRO A 170 1.27 -19.14 1.56
C PRO A 170 2.37 -18.71 2.52
N LEU A 171 2.86 -17.46 2.38
CA LEU A 171 3.96 -16.96 3.20
C LEU A 171 3.50 -16.38 4.55
N GLY A 172 2.21 -16.22 4.77
CA GLY A 172 1.69 -15.61 5.99
C GLY A 172 2.02 -16.36 7.28
N GLY A 173 2.25 -17.67 7.19
CA GLY A 173 2.66 -18.54 8.29
C GLY A 173 4.19 -18.72 8.44
N LEU A 174 5.00 -18.07 7.58
CA LEU A 174 6.45 -18.26 7.54
C LEU A 174 7.19 -16.97 7.90
N ARG A 175 8.40 -17.13 8.46
CA ARG A 175 9.35 -16.04 8.64
C ARG A 175 10.15 -15.82 7.36
N LYS A 176 10.60 -14.59 7.13
CA LYS A 176 11.40 -14.24 5.92
C LYS A 176 12.68 -15.09 5.79
N THR A 177 13.29 -15.48 6.90
CA THR A 177 14.46 -16.37 6.91
C THR A 177 14.13 -17.74 6.34
N GLU A 178 12.99 -18.34 6.75
CA GLU A 178 12.53 -19.63 6.26
C GLU A 178 12.21 -19.57 4.76
N VAL A 179 11.59 -18.48 4.29
CA VAL A 179 11.32 -18.26 2.87
C VAL A 179 12.63 -18.22 2.06
N ARG A 180 13.69 -17.57 2.55
CA ARG A 180 15.00 -17.56 1.89
C ARG A 180 15.67 -18.92 1.89
N GLU A 181 15.60 -19.68 2.97
CA GLU A 181 16.10 -21.04 3.07
C GLU A 181 15.42 -21.99 2.08
N ILE A 182 14.08 -21.89 1.95
CA ILE A 182 13.32 -22.64 0.93
C ILE A 182 13.80 -22.29 -0.48
N ALA A 183 13.95 -21.00 -0.78
CA ALA A 183 14.40 -20.54 -2.09
C ALA A 183 15.82 -21.03 -2.43
N GLU A 184 16.74 -20.97 -1.48
CA GLU A 184 18.13 -21.46 -1.64
C GLU A 184 18.15 -22.97 -1.83
N LYS A 185 17.42 -23.74 -1.04
CA LYS A 185 17.30 -25.20 -1.14
C LYS A 185 16.81 -25.63 -2.52
N HIS A 186 15.87 -24.88 -3.12
CA HIS A 186 15.35 -25.16 -4.46
C HIS A 186 16.17 -24.50 -5.58
N GLY A 187 17.26 -23.79 -5.23
CA GLY A 187 18.21 -23.20 -6.18
C GLY A 187 17.59 -22.09 -7.03
N PHE A 188 16.68 -21.29 -6.48
CA PHE A 188 16.12 -20.16 -7.20
C PHE A 188 17.16 -19.06 -7.40
N VAL A 189 17.24 -18.54 -8.62
CA VAL A 189 18.23 -17.51 -9.01
C VAL A 189 18.09 -16.21 -8.22
N ASN A 190 16.87 -15.92 -7.74
CA ASN A 190 16.51 -14.72 -6.99
C ASN A 190 16.49 -14.90 -5.46
N ALA A 191 16.98 -16.05 -4.92
CA ALA A 191 16.96 -16.35 -3.49
C ALA A 191 17.61 -15.25 -2.61
N ARG A 192 18.67 -14.60 -3.13
CA ARG A 192 19.42 -13.52 -2.45
C ARG A 192 19.05 -12.11 -2.89
N LYS A 193 18.03 -11.96 -3.76
CA LYS A 193 17.57 -10.66 -4.24
C LYS A 193 17.05 -9.82 -3.08
N HIS A 194 17.40 -8.52 -3.09
CA HIS A 194 16.89 -7.57 -2.09
C HIS A 194 15.40 -7.32 -2.31
N ASP A 195 14.68 -7.12 -1.19
CA ASP A 195 13.27 -6.75 -1.23
C ASP A 195 13.12 -5.32 -1.81
N SER A 196 12.10 -5.09 -2.62
CA SER A 196 11.74 -3.74 -3.07
C SER A 196 11.27 -2.91 -1.86
N GLN A 197 11.88 -1.73 -1.65
CA GLN A 197 11.62 -0.91 -0.45
C GLN A 197 10.83 0.36 -0.70
N ASP A 198 10.72 0.80 -1.97
CA ASP A 198 10.10 2.07 -2.35
C ASP A 198 8.95 1.90 -3.35
N ILE A 199 8.27 3.01 -3.65
CA ILE A 199 7.23 3.06 -4.66
C ILE A 199 7.86 2.72 -6.02
N CYS A 200 7.38 1.64 -6.64
CA CYS A 200 8.02 1.01 -7.80
C CYS A 200 8.17 1.95 -9.03
N PHE A 201 7.28 2.94 -9.17
CA PHE A 201 7.33 3.93 -10.26
C PHE A 201 8.01 5.26 -9.86
N VAL A 202 8.54 5.38 -8.63
CA VAL A 202 9.35 6.51 -8.17
C VAL A 202 10.66 5.99 -7.58
N PRO A 203 11.56 5.46 -8.41
CA PRO A 203 12.72 4.70 -7.95
C PRO A 203 13.79 5.55 -7.23
N ASP A 204 13.81 6.86 -7.45
CA ASP A 204 14.72 7.80 -6.77
C ASP A 204 14.11 8.43 -5.50
N GLY A 205 12.84 8.10 -5.17
CA GLY A 205 12.13 8.63 -4.01
C GLY A 205 11.76 10.12 -4.12
N ASP A 206 12.00 10.77 -5.27
CA ASP A 206 11.64 12.17 -5.52
C ASP A 206 10.26 12.27 -6.17
N TYR A 207 9.23 12.25 -5.33
CA TYR A 207 7.82 12.28 -5.76
C TYR A 207 7.47 13.55 -6.56
N ALA A 208 8.01 14.71 -6.15
CA ALA A 208 7.74 15.97 -6.84
C ALA A 208 8.33 15.99 -8.24
N LYS A 209 9.57 15.52 -8.39
CA LYS A 209 10.21 15.37 -9.70
C LYS A 209 9.42 14.41 -10.60
N PHE A 210 8.98 13.27 -10.06
CA PHE A 210 8.13 12.33 -10.79
C PHE A 210 6.84 13.02 -11.27
N ILE A 211 6.12 13.72 -10.38
CA ILE A 211 4.85 14.42 -10.71
C ILE A 211 5.07 15.47 -11.80
N GLU A 212 6.13 16.28 -11.69
CA GLU A 212 6.47 17.29 -12.71
C GLU A 212 6.79 16.65 -14.09
N GLN A 213 7.53 15.56 -14.09
CA GLN A 213 7.87 14.83 -15.33
C GLN A 213 6.63 14.17 -15.95
N TYR A 214 5.83 13.51 -15.12
CA TYR A 214 4.63 12.80 -15.55
C TYR A 214 3.55 13.73 -16.12
N THR A 215 3.33 14.88 -15.47
CA THR A 215 2.32 15.86 -15.91
C THR A 215 2.84 16.83 -16.98
N GLY A 216 4.15 16.95 -17.15
CA GLY A 216 4.78 17.99 -17.97
C GLY A 216 4.63 19.40 -17.41
N ARG A 217 4.13 19.55 -16.18
CA ARG A 217 3.88 20.83 -15.52
C ARG A 217 4.89 21.07 -14.42
N LYS A 218 5.33 22.33 -14.30
CA LYS A 218 6.18 22.76 -13.16
C LYS A 218 5.31 23.11 -11.97
N SER A 219 5.83 22.81 -10.77
CA SER A 219 5.22 23.22 -9.51
C SER A 219 5.12 24.74 -9.42
N ILE A 220 3.99 25.24 -8.92
CA ILE A 220 3.76 26.68 -8.71
C ILE A 220 4.25 27.04 -7.31
N PRO A 221 5.27 27.94 -7.20
CA PRO A 221 5.71 28.45 -5.90
C PRO A 221 4.57 29.14 -5.14
N GLY A 222 4.58 29.01 -3.80
CA GLY A 222 3.59 29.63 -2.93
C GLY A 222 4.22 30.10 -1.63
N ASP A 223 3.39 30.34 -0.62
CA ASP A 223 3.83 30.86 0.67
C ASP A 223 3.91 29.79 1.76
N PHE A 224 5.01 29.77 2.48
CA PHE A 224 5.01 29.21 3.83
C PHE A 224 4.38 30.23 4.77
N VAL A 225 3.42 29.75 5.55
CA VAL A 225 2.76 30.55 6.59
C VAL A 225 2.88 29.85 7.95
N ASP A 226 2.79 30.60 9.03
CA ASP A 226 2.64 30.03 10.37
C ASP A 226 1.17 29.62 10.65
N THR A 227 0.89 29.13 11.84
CA THR A 227 -0.45 28.73 12.28
C THR A 227 -1.43 29.91 12.45
N GLU A 228 -0.92 31.15 12.46
CA GLU A 228 -1.71 32.40 12.54
C GLU A 228 -1.92 33.01 11.14
N GLY A 229 -1.28 32.46 10.08
CA GLY A 229 -1.38 32.93 8.71
C GLY A 229 -0.32 33.95 8.31
N ASN A 230 0.68 34.24 9.16
CA ASN A 230 1.78 35.15 8.82
C ASN A 230 2.73 34.47 7.83
N ILE A 231 3.18 35.22 6.82
CA ILE A 231 4.10 34.69 5.79
C ILE A 231 5.51 34.55 6.38
N LEU A 232 6.06 33.34 6.29
CA LEU A 232 7.41 33.00 6.74
C LEU A 232 8.43 32.96 5.58
N GLY A 233 7.96 32.78 4.34
CA GLY A 233 8.81 32.69 3.16
C GLY A 233 8.11 32.05 1.97
N LYS A 234 8.89 31.62 0.97
CA LYS A 234 8.37 31.00 -0.25
C LYS A 234 8.74 29.51 -0.34
N HIS A 235 7.80 28.69 -0.80
CA HIS A 235 8.02 27.29 -1.10
C HIS A 235 8.04 27.01 -2.62
N LYS A 236 8.55 25.83 -3.01
CA LYS A 236 8.73 25.41 -4.41
C LYS A 236 7.46 24.91 -5.10
N GLY A 237 6.36 24.77 -4.37
CA GLY A 237 5.10 24.16 -4.77
C GLY A 237 4.67 23.11 -3.75
N ILE A 238 3.36 22.98 -3.51
CA ILE A 238 2.81 22.13 -2.44
C ILE A 238 3.19 20.65 -2.57
N ILE A 239 3.38 20.15 -3.79
CA ILE A 239 3.73 18.74 -4.05
C ILE A 239 5.11 18.33 -3.50
N HIS A 240 5.95 19.26 -3.11
CA HIS A 240 7.26 19.01 -2.50
C HIS A 240 7.20 18.76 -0.99
N TYR A 241 6.00 18.85 -0.40
CA TYR A 241 5.83 18.80 1.06
C TYR A 241 4.83 17.73 1.48
N THR A 242 5.09 17.19 2.66
CA THR A 242 4.23 16.18 3.30
C THR A 242 4.04 16.53 4.77
N LEU A 243 2.89 16.25 5.32
CA LEU A 243 2.57 16.51 6.72
C LEU A 243 3.61 15.87 7.65
N GLY A 244 4.11 16.64 8.62
CA GLY A 244 5.15 16.23 9.57
C GLY A 244 6.58 16.36 9.03
N GLN A 245 6.79 16.81 7.79
CA GLN A 245 8.11 17.04 7.20
C GLN A 245 8.82 18.18 7.95
N ARG A 246 10.12 17.97 8.25
CA ARG A 246 11.00 18.95 8.90
C ARG A 246 12.14 19.43 8.00
N ARG A 247 12.69 18.49 7.21
CA ARG A 247 13.87 18.78 6.36
C ARG A 247 13.45 19.42 5.04
N GLY A 248 14.32 20.27 4.48
CA GLY A 248 14.12 20.85 3.15
C GLY A 248 13.16 22.04 3.11
N LEU A 249 12.77 22.61 4.26
CA LEU A 249 11.89 23.80 4.31
C LEU A 249 12.61 25.07 3.91
N GLY A 250 13.91 25.21 4.25
CA GLY A 250 14.72 26.38 3.90
C GLY A 250 14.31 27.68 4.62
N ILE A 251 13.55 27.58 5.72
CA ILE A 251 13.09 28.74 6.50
C ILE A 251 13.98 28.87 7.74
N PRO A 252 14.65 30.03 7.94
CA PRO A 252 15.35 30.31 9.16
C PRO A 252 14.34 30.53 10.30
N ALA A 253 14.48 29.80 11.39
CA ALA A 253 13.61 29.92 12.56
C ALA A 253 14.37 29.61 13.85
N ALA A 254 13.94 30.23 14.97
CA ALA A 254 14.51 30.00 16.29
C ALA A 254 14.23 28.61 16.85
N SER A 255 13.16 27.98 16.41
CA SER A 255 12.74 26.63 16.78
C SER A 255 12.59 25.72 15.54
N ARG A 256 12.46 24.40 15.77
CA ARG A 256 12.24 23.44 14.70
C ARG A 256 10.82 23.58 14.16
N LEU A 257 10.69 23.87 12.87
CA LEU A 257 9.41 23.93 12.17
C LEU A 257 9.09 22.61 11.44
N TYR A 258 7.80 22.33 11.36
CA TYR A 258 7.23 21.15 10.71
C TYR A 258 6.06 21.57 9.82
N VAL A 259 5.83 20.83 8.74
CA VAL A 259 4.61 20.99 7.93
C VAL A 259 3.42 20.48 8.73
N CYS A 260 2.52 21.39 9.08
CA CYS A 260 1.32 21.10 9.87
C CYS A 260 0.05 21.01 9.04
N ASP A 261 -0.01 21.71 7.90
CA ASP A 261 -1.10 21.58 6.93
C ASP A 261 -0.63 22.03 5.54
N ILE A 262 -1.36 21.59 4.51
CA ILE A 262 -1.15 21.96 3.11
C ILE A 262 -2.50 22.39 2.55
N SER A 263 -2.59 23.64 2.08
CA SER A 263 -3.79 24.21 1.48
C SER A 263 -3.64 24.39 -0.04
N PRO A 264 -4.18 23.49 -0.85
CA PRO A 264 -4.14 23.63 -2.31
C PRO A 264 -4.90 24.87 -2.81
N LYS A 265 -5.98 25.24 -2.12
CA LYS A 265 -6.84 26.38 -2.51
C LYS A 265 -6.09 27.72 -2.46
N THR A 266 -5.24 27.91 -1.47
CA THR A 266 -4.44 29.13 -1.27
C THR A 266 -3.00 28.97 -1.71
N ASN A 267 -2.61 27.76 -2.16
CA ASN A 267 -1.23 27.39 -2.47
C ASN A 267 -0.28 27.71 -1.32
N GLN A 268 -0.66 27.33 -0.09
CA GLN A 268 0.08 27.57 1.14
C GLN A 268 0.49 26.28 1.83
N VAL A 269 1.67 26.29 2.46
CA VAL A 269 2.15 25.25 3.35
C VAL A 269 2.25 25.85 4.75
N VAL A 270 1.46 25.33 5.69
CA VAL A 270 1.41 25.81 7.07
C VAL A 270 2.53 25.14 7.86
N LEU A 271 3.37 25.96 8.51
CA LEU A 271 4.44 25.52 9.38
C LEU A 271 4.10 25.81 10.84
N GLY A 272 4.40 24.85 11.70
CA GLY A 272 4.17 24.97 13.15
C GLY A 272 5.21 24.20 13.95
N ASN A 273 5.02 24.14 15.25
CA ASN A 273 5.83 23.37 16.17
C ASN A 273 5.47 21.89 16.15
N ASN A 274 6.24 21.05 16.85
CA ASN A 274 5.98 19.61 16.91
C ASN A 274 4.60 19.30 17.54
N GLU A 275 4.18 20.10 18.52
CA GLU A 275 2.93 19.96 19.26
C GLU A 275 1.70 20.16 18.37
N ASP A 276 1.83 20.98 17.31
CA ASP A 276 0.75 21.24 16.34
C ASP A 276 0.43 20.03 15.46
N LEU A 277 1.32 19.03 15.44
CA LEU A 277 1.13 17.79 14.66
C LEU A 277 0.25 16.74 15.37
N PHE A 278 -0.08 16.93 16.64
CA PHE A 278 -0.77 15.91 17.42
C PHE A 278 -2.29 16.09 17.39
N HIS A 279 -2.99 15.02 17.00
CA HIS A 279 -4.45 14.98 16.95
C HIS A 279 -4.95 13.69 17.62
N SER A 280 -6.08 13.78 18.29
CA SER A 280 -6.69 12.66 19.04
C SER A 280 -7.73 11.89 18.26
N GLU A 281 -8.29 12.48 17.21
CA GLU A 281 -9.35 11.85 16.42
C GLU A 281 -9.12 12.07 14.92
N LEU A 282 -9.59 11.13 14.11
CA LEU A 282 -9.65 11.25 12.66
C LEU A 282 -10.97 10.74 12.12
N THR A 283 -11.30 11.19 10.90
CA THR A 283 -12.36 10.62 10.08
C THR A 283 -11.76 9.99 8.82
N ALA A 284 -12.38 8.90 8.37
CA ALA A 284 -11.96 8.21 7.15
C ALA A 284 -13.18 7.81 6.31
N THR A 285 -12.97 7.84 4.98
CA THR A 285 -13.96 7.47 3.96
C THR A 285 -13.48 6.26 3.17
N LYS A 286 -14.25 5.82 2.15
CA LYS A 286 -13.94 4.61 1.37
C LYS A 286 -13.68 3.41 2.28
N VAL A 287 -14.52 3.27 3.28
CA VAL A 287 -14.39 2.24 4.32
C VAL A 287 -14.61 0.85 3.75
N ASN A 288 -13.75 -0.08 4.12
CA ASN A 288 -13.93 -1.51 3.91
C ASN A 288 -13.78 -2.25 5.24
N LEU A 289 -14.81 -3.01 5.63
CA LEU A 289 -14.80 -3.82 6.83
C LEU A 289 -14.71 -5.30 6.44
N ILE A 290 -13.77 -6.02 7.06
CA ILE A 290 -13.48 -7.42 6.75
C ILE A 290 -14.11 -8.34 7.80
N SER A 291 -13.83 -8.12 9.09
CA SER A 291 -14.24 -9.04 10.15
C SER A 291 -15.68 -8.85 10.62
N CYS A 292 -16.34 -7.77 10.20
CA CYS A 292 -17.73 -7.44 10.52
C CYS A 292 -18.40 -6.70 9.35
N GLU A 293 -19.72 -6.53 9.41
CA GLU A 293 -20.46 -5.80 8.36
C GLU A 293 -20.53 -4.29 8.63
N SER A 294 -20.52 -3.90 9.88
CA SER A 294 -20.59 -2.49 10.28
C SER A 294 -20.01 -2.31 11.69
N LEU A 295 -19.63 -1.06 12.00
CA LEU A 295 -19.18 -0.61 13.32
C LEU A 295 -20.15 0.44 13.87
N LYS A 296 -21.45 0.10 13.94
CA LYS A 296 -22.49 1.03 14.42
C LYS A 296 -22.27 1.43 15.87
N GLU A 297 -21.82 0.50 16.70
CA GLU A 297 -21.47 0.76 18.10
C GLU A 297 -19.96 0.99 18.23
N PRO A 298 -19.54 1.92 19.12
CA PRO A 298 -18.12 2.15 19.38
C PRO A 298 -17.40 0.87 19.84
N MET A 299 -16.37 0.47 19.10
CA MET A 299 -15.60 -0.73 19.38
C MET A 299 -14.18 -0.37 19.81
N ARG A 300 -13.68 -1.00 20.88
CA ARG A 300 -12.32 -0.88 21.34
C ARG A 300 -11.39 -1.70 20.45
N LEU A 301 -10.40 -1.06 19.84
CA LEU A 301 -9.53 -1.62 18.80
C LEU A 301 -8.13 -1.01 18.88
N LYS A 302 -7.22 -1.53 18.07
CA LYS A 302 -5.96 -0.87 17.74
C LYS A 302 -6.02 -0.32 16.32
N ALA A 303 -5.38 0.82 16.08
CA ALA A 303 -5.35 1.46 14.77
C ALA A 303 -3.93 1.84 14.34
N LYS A 304 -3.64 1.65 13.04
CA LYS A 304 -2.43 2.15 12.37
C LYS A 304 -2.81 3.21 11.36
N ILE A 305 -2.15 4.36 11.40
CA ILE A 305 -2.40 5.50 10.49
C ILE A 305 -1.42 5.58 9.31
N ARG A 306 -0.48 4.65 9.21
CA ARG A 306 0.47 4.45 8.09
C ARG A 306 1.15 3.10 8.22
N TYR A 307 1.73 2.60 7.15
CA TYR A 307 2.29 1.26 7.07
C TYR A 307 3.31 0.94 8.18
N ARG A 308 4.29 1.81 8.41
CA ARG A 308 5.34 1.61 9.43
C ARG A 308 4.98 2.15 10.82
N HIS A 309 3.74 2.63 11.02
CA HIS A 309 3.31 3.13 12.33
C HIS A 309 3.00 1.95 13.27
N PRO A 310 3.40 2.01 14.55
CA PRO A 310 2.96 1.04 15.53
C PRO A 310 1.45 1.17 15.77
N GLU A 311 0.80 0.06 16.10
CA GLU A 311 -0.60 0.07 16.49
C GLU A 311 -0.83 0.88 17.76
N GLN A 312 -1.88 1.68 17.78
CA GLN A 312 -2.26 2.52 18.90
C GLN A 312 -3.67 2.18 19.37
N GLU A 313 -3.88 2.18 20.70
CA GLU A 313 -5.19 1.95 21.29
C GLU A 313 -6.16 3.05 20.88
N ALA A 314 -7.34 2.64 20.43
CA ALA A 314 -8.37 3.54 19.92
C ALA A 314 -9.78 2.97 20.11
N VAL A 315 -10.77 3.83 19.97
CA VAL A 315 -12.17 3.47 19.80
C VAL A 315 -12.59 3.88 18.40
N ALA A 316 -13.20 2.96 17.65
CA ALA A 316 -13.69 3.23 16.31
C ALA A 316 -15.20 2.97 16.20
N TRP A 317 -15.89 3.78 15.41
CA TRP A 317 -17.29 3.62 15.06
C TRP A 317 -17.57 4.19 13.67
N GLN A 318 -18.68 3.78 13.09
CA GLN A 318 -19.12 4.23 11.78
C GLN A 318 -20.46 4.94 11.90
N THR A 319 -20.55 6.14 11.33
CA THR A 319 -21.79 6.91 11.25
C THR A 319 -22.72 6.37 10.16
N GLU A 320 -23.99 6.80 10.15
CA GLU A 320 -25.01 6.33 9.18
C GLU A 320 -24.67 6.65 7.73
N ASP A 321 -23.94 7.74 7.48
CA ASP A 321 -23.42 8.13 6.16
C ASP A 321 -22.15 7.35 5.74
N GLY A 322 -21.73 6.37 6.57
CA GLY A 322 -20.63 5.47 6.27
C GLY A 322 -19.24 6.01 6.60
N VAL A 323 -19.14 7.18 7.24
CA VAL A 323 -17.84 7.73 7.68
C VAL A 323 -17.33 6.97 8.90
N LEU A 324 -16.08 6.55 8.84
CA LEU A 324 -15.38 5.89 9.94
C LEU A 324 -14.73 6.96 10.84
N HIS A 325 -15.07 6.96 12.11
CA HIS A 325 -14.42 7.74 13.16
C HIS A 325 -13.45 6.87 13.94
N VAL A 326 -12.28 7.40 14.25
CA VAL A 326 -11.28 6.73 15.10
C VAL A 326 -10.73 7.73 16.10
N ARG A 327 -10.97 7.47 17.39
CA ARG A 327 -10.49 8.26 18.52
C ARG A 327 -9.42 7.49 19.28
N PHE A 328 -8.22 8.05 19.32
CA PHE A 328 -7.07 7.46 20.00
C PHE A 328 -7.04 7.83 21.48
N ASP A 329 -6.55 6.92 22.33
CA ASP A 329 -6.32 7.21 23.75
C ASP A 329 -5.25 8.27 23.98
N LYS A 330 -4.26 8.31 23.08
CA LYS A 330 -3.19 9.30 23.09
C LYS A 330 -3.13 9.99 21.74
N PRO A 331 -2.95 11.32 21.68
CA PRO A 331 -2.83 12.02 20.42
C PRO A 331 -1.76 11.43 19.53
N GLN A 332 -2.05 11.27 18.24
CA GLN A 332 -1.17 10.70 17.25
C GLN A 332 -0.52 11.79 16.40
N ARG A 333 0.79 11.62 16.15
CA ARG A 333 1.59 12.59 15.41
C ARG A 333 1.37 12.46 13.91
N ALA A 334 1.08 13.59 13.25
CA ALA A 334 1.02 13.72 11.80
C ALA A 334 0.04 12.73 11.15
N ILE A 335 -1.21 12.74 11.60
CA ILE A 335 -2.32 12.04 10.92
C ILE A 335 -2.47 12.67 9.55
N THR A 336 -2.20 11.90 8.48
CA THR A 336 -2.01 12.45 7.13
C THR A 336 -3.17 12.09 6.23
N ARG A 337 -3.80 13.09 5.59
CA ARG A 337 -4.84 12.92 4.57
C ARG A 337 -4.33 12.06 3.41
N GLY A 338 -5.18 11.16 2.92
CA GLY A 338 -4.84 10.25 1.84
C GLY A 338 -4.14 8.96 2.26
N GLN A 339 -3.56 8.91 3.49
CA GLN A 339 -3.11 7.65 4.07
C GLN A 339 -4.30 6.79 4.50
N ALA A 340 -4.07 5.49 4.69
CA ALA A 340 -5.09 4.63 5.28
C ALA A 340 -5.03 4.66 6.81
N VAL A 341 -6.19 4.53 7.46
CA VAL A 341 -6.29 4.01 8.81
C VAL A 341 -6.76 2.56 8.74
N VAL A 342 -6.02 1.65 9.39
CA VAL A 342 -6.35 0.22 9.44
C VAL A 342 -6.54 -0.21 10.87
N LEU A 343 -7.66 -0.89 11.12
CA LEU A 343 -8.14 -1.31 12.43
C LEU A 343 -7.82 -2.79 12.68
N TYR A 344 -7.38 -3.08 13.89
CA TYR A 344 -6.97 -4.42 14.31
C TYR A 344 -7.63 -4.81 15.64
N ASP A 345 -8.09 -6.07 15.70
CA ASP A 345 -8.47 -6.76 16.92
C ASP A 345 -7.54 -7.97 17.10
N GLY A 346 -6.56 -7.85 17.98
CA GLY A 346 -5.49 -8.82 18.09
C GLY A 346 -4.67 -8.94 16.79
N ASP A 347 -4.71 -10.11 16.15
CA ASP A 347 -4.09 -10.38 14.86
C ASP A 347 -5.06 -10.19 13.66
N ILE A 348 -6.34 -9.95 13.91
CA ILE A 348 -7.38 -9.82 12.89
C ILE A 348 -7.43 -8.37 12.40
N VAL A 349 -7.45 -8.21 11.07
CA VAL A 349 -7.79 -6.93 10.43
C VAL A 349 -9.30 -6.75 10.46
N VAL A 350 -9.78 -5.79 11.23
CA VAL A 350 -11.22 -5.46 11.27
C VAL A 350 -11.65 -4.77 9.99
N GLY A 351 -10.82 -3.89 9.49
CA GLY A 351 -11.05 -3.12 8.26
C GLY A 351 -10.24 -1.84 8.27
N GLY A 352 -10.68 -0.85 7.50
CA GLY A 352 -10.03 0.45 7.44
C GLY A 352 -10.69 1.40 6.47
N GLY A 353 -10.08 2.57 6.29
CA GLY A 353 -10.55 3.59 5.36
C GLY A 353 -9.42 4.56 4.99
N VAL A 354 -9.71 5.46 4.05
CA VAL A 354 -8.78 6.54 3.65
C VAL A 354 -9.02 7.74 4.56
N ILE A 355 -7.98 8.20 5.24
CA ILE A 355 -8.01 9.35 6.16
C ILE A 355 -8.38 10.61 5.38
N GLU A 356 -9.42 11.31 5.83
CA GLU A 356 -9.93 12.53 5.22
C GLU A 356 -9.62 13.76 6.08
N ASN A 357 -9.92 13.68 7.38
CA ASN A 357 -9.69 14.78 8.31
C ASN A 357 -9.06 14.28 9.61
N CYS A 358 -8.43 15.22 10.32
CA CYS A 358 -7.97 15.03 11.69
C CYS A 358 -8.59 16.11 12.59
N ILE A 359 -8.90 15.74 13.84
CA ILE A 359 -9.58 16.59 14.82
C ILE A 359 -8.69 16.62 16.06
N LYS A 360 -8.49 17.84 16.62
CA LYS A 360 -7.70 18.04 17.86
C LYS A 360 -8.38 17.48 19.09
#